data_30e8824f9f21fcf1facc3c68baed9b09
#
_entry.id   30e8824f9f21fcf1facc3c68baed9b09
#
_cell.length_a   1.000
_cell.length_b   1.000
_cell.length_c   1.000
_cell.angle_alpha   90.00
_cell.angle_beta   90.00
_cell.angle_gamma   90.00
#
_symmetry.space_group_name_H-M   'P 1'
#
loop_
_entity.id
_entity.type
_entity.pdbx_description
1 polymer ?
#
loop_
_entity_poly.entity_id
_entity_poly.type
_entity_poly.pdbx_seq_one_letter_code
_entity_poly.pdbx_strand_id
1 'polypeptide(L)'
;MIHFPQSTVACGSLSEVGGSHATIRIESEPQSDAVEMLSVGSLVEIHGRKSYAVAVVTSVSERRGGEQTEVLAEVDLLGEITRDASGAWFFQRGISEYPAIRSKVGILGDEHLHLIHDVDASHTIRIGSLSQDPTIGAFINVDEMLQKHFAVLGTTGVGKSSGVALMLREVLRARPQQRIFLIDPHNEYGNCFGAKAKTLSPNNLHLPFWLFNFEEIVDAIFRARPGVEEEIEILAQAITEARNLYAEQRDANRLRLRKAETEGAGYTVDTPVPYRLPDLLTLIDHRMGKLENRAEFPTYHRLMSRIESLSNDPRYRFMFENANVGGDTMVDTLSNLFNLDDDTRVVTVMQLAGFPADVVDSVVSVLCRMAFDFGVWSGGVVPLLVVCEEAHRYAPSDRTKGFGPTKKSVSRIAKEGRKYGLSLGLVTQRPADLDATIVSQCSTLFAMRMANDRDQAIVRAAVSDAAAGLIAFVPALGAREVFAFGEGVALPTRIRFGELAEEFLPQASTSGASRAKTGTLGRAAIAAAVERWRRGGVSRRHAGPYGAEAPDEASLEAGAVDRSPLYRGAAGSPELPPVLRDF
;
A
#
# COMPACT_ATOMS: atom_id res chain seq x y z
N MET A 1 -27.11 -32.99 30.61
CA MET A 1 -25.71 -32.96 31.05
C MET A 1 -24.86 -33.05 29.80
N ILE A 2 -24.43 -31.92 29.26
CA ILE A 2 -23.49 -31.90 28.13
C ILE A 2 -22.12 -32.08 28.79
N HIS A 3 -21.45 -33.19 28.43
CA HIS A 3 -20.12 -33.52 28.92
C HIS A 3 -19.15 -32.39 28.61
N PHE A 4 -18.35 -32.01 29.60
CA PHE A 4 -17.11 -31.26 29.40
C PHE A 4 -16.21 -32.10 28.48
N PRO A 5 -15.55 -31.50 27.48
CA PRO A 5 -14.53 -32.23 26.74
C PRO A 5 -13.42 -32.65 27.72
N GLN A 6 -13.24 -33.96 27.89
CA GLN A 6 -12.25 -34.54 28.81
C GLN A 6 -10.86 -34.69 28.16
N SER A 7 -10.44 -33.83 27.30
CA SER A 7 -9.17 -34.02 26.57
C SER A 7 -8.11 -32.94 26.80
N THR A 8 -8.26 -32.11 27.81
CA THR A 8 -7.16 -31.20 28.18
C THR A 8 -6.15 -31.93 29.05
N VAL A 9 -4.93 -32.02 28.51
CA VAL A 9 -3.80 -32.54 29.32
C VAL A 9 -3.45 -31.49 30.37
N ALA A 10 -3.74 -31.77 31.64
CA ALA A 10 -3.39 -30.87 32.72
C ALA A 10 -1.88 -30.68 32.77
N CYS A 11 -1.40 -29.45 32.77
CA CYS A 11 0.01 -29.11 32.78
C CYS A 11 0.45 -28.40 34.07
N GLY A 12 -0.49 -27.94 34.91
CA GLY A 12 -0.12 -27.24 36.13
C GLY A 12 -1.27 -26.55 36.84
N SER A 13 -0.91 -25.62 37.70
CA SER A 13 -1.85 -24.82 38.50
C SER A 13 -1.45 -23.35 38.53
N LEU A 14 -2.46 -22.47 38.63
CA LEU A 14 -2.27 -21.02 38.70
C LEU A 14 -1.62 -20.63 40.04
N SER A 15 -0.46 -19.99 40.02
CA SER A 15 0.25 -19.52 41.23
C SER A 15 0.06 -18.02 41.48
N GLU A 16 -0.08 -17.22 40.42
CA GLU A 16 -0.26 -15.78 40.50
C GLU A 16 -1.16 -15.31 39.37
N VAL A 17 -1.99 -14.29 39.62
CA VAL A 17 -2.83 -13.67 38.58
C VAL A 17 -2.82 -12.14 38.74
N GLY A 18 -2.52 -11.45 37.64
CA GLY A 18 -2.60 -10.00 37.51
C GLY A 18 -3.70 -9.59 36.53
N GLY A 19 -3.69 -8.33 36.12
CA GLY A 19 -4.70 -7.80 35.18
C GLY A 19 -4.63 -8.40 33.78
N SER A 20 -3.43 -8.53 33.23
CA SER A 20 -3.18 -9.07 31.87
C SER A 20 -2.23 -10.27 31.87
N HIS A 21 -1.58 -10.57 33.00
CA HIS A 21 -0.55 -11.60 33.11
C HIS A 21 -0.89 -12.56 34.24
N ALA A 22 -0.42 -13.78 34.12
CA ALA A 22 -0.52 -14.77 35.20
C ALA A 22 0.74 -15.65 35.21
N THR A 23 1.00 -16.30 36.36
CA THR A 23 2.10 -17.26 36.49
C THR A 23 1.52 -18.63 36.79
N ILE A 24 1.94 -19.61 36.04
CA ILE A 24 1.55 -21.01 36.18
C ILE A 24 2.70 -21.78 36.83
N ARG A 25 2.41 -22.55 37.86
CA ARG A 25 3.33 -23.57 38.35
C ARG A 25 3.10 -24.85 37.57
N ILE A 26 4.11 -25.31 36.86
CA ILE A 26 4.06 -26.54 36.08
C ILE A 26 4.23 -27.72 37.07
N GLU A 27 3.28 -28.65 37.07
CA GLU A 27 3.33 -29.84 37.88
C GLU A 27 4.12 -30.90 37.12
N SER A 28 5.41 -31.06 37.48
CA SER A 28 6.33 -32.00 36.84
C SER A 28 6.15 -33.37 37.47
N GLU A 29 5.34 -34.24 36.91
CA GLU A 29 5.71 -35.66 36.96
C GLU A 29 6.72 -35.89 35.82
N PRO A 30 7.92 -36.50 36.09
CA PRO A 30 9.02 -36.59 35.10
C PRO A 30 8.71 -37.40 33.85
N GLN A 31 7.52 -37.87 33.64
CA GLN A 31 7.07 -38.75 32.57
C GLN A 31 5.79 -38.28 31.87
N SER A 32 5.31 -37.06 32.10
CA SER A 32 4.12 -36.60 31.39
C SER A 32 4.53 -35.86 30.09
N ASP A 33 4.08 -36.36 28.96
CA ASP A 33 4.24 -35.71 27.61
C ASP A 33 3.76 -34.25 27.63
N ALA A 34 2.95 -33.86 28.62
CA ALA A 34 2.39 -32.50 28.76
C ALA A 34 3.46 -31.43 29.06
N VAL A 35 4.51 -31.78 29.80
CA VAL A 35 5.61 -30.84 30.13
C VAL A 35 6.52 -30.61 28.92
N GLU A 36 6.73 -31.65 28.10
CA GLU A 36 7.49 -31.52 26.84
C GLU A 36 6.73 -30.72 25.78
N MET A 37 5.39 -30.71 25.85
CA MET A 37 4.53 -29.97 24.92
C MET A 37 4.35 -28.49 25.29
N LEU A 38 4.62 -28.07 26.54
CA LEU A 38 4.48 -26.68 26.97
C LEU A 38 5.70 -25.86 26.57
N SER A 39 5.61 -25.21 25.47
CA SER A 39 6.64 -24.31 24.96
C SER A 39 6.15 -22.87 24.91
N VAL A 40 7.10 -21.95 24.79
CA VAL A 40 6.76 -20.54 24.60
C VAL A 40 5.95 -20.36 23.32
N GLY A 41 4.84 -19.62 23.43
CA GLY A 41 3.86 -19.44 22.36
C GLY A 41 2.72 -20.46 22.39
N SER A 42 2.79 -21.50 23.24
CA SER A 42 1.67 -22.44 23.42
C SER A 42 0.47 -21.74 24.02
N LEU A 43 -0.73 -22.11 23.57
CA LEU A 43 -1.98 -21.66 24.16
C LEU A 43 -2.38 -22.59 25.29
N VAL A 44 -2.78 -22.01 26.39
CA VAL A 44 -3.25 -22.74 27.61
C VAL A 44 -4.63 -22.25 28.00
N GLU A 45 -5.40 -23.13 28.64
CA GLU A 45 -6.65 -22.79 29.27
C GLU A 45 -6.54 -22.88 30.80
N ILE A 46 -7.09 -21.89 31.47
CA ILE A 46 -7.13 -21.82 32.92
C ILE A 46 -8.58 -21.98 33.36
N HIS A 47 -8.86 -23.01 34.15
CA HIS A 47 -10.22 -23.35 34.55
C HIS A 47 -10.76 -22.35 35.57
N GLY A 48 -11.79 -21.60 35.17
CA GLY A 48 -12.60 -20.76 36.05
C GLY A 48 -13.81 -21.51 36.61
N ARG A 49 -14.71 -20.80 37.28
CA ARG A 49 -15.94 -21.41 37.84
C ARG A 49 -16.99 -21.69 36.76
N LYS A 50 -17.10 -20.81 35.77
CA LYS A 50 -18.12 -20.87 34.69
C LYS A 50 -17.53 -20.72 33.30
N SER A 51 -16.25 -20.37 33.19
CA SER A 51 -15.53 -20.08 31.97
C SER A 51 -14.12 -20.65 32.00
N TYR A 52 -13.45 -20.66 30.87
CA TYR A 52 -12.05 -20.99 30.73
C TYR A 52 -11.31 -19.72 30.25
N ALA A 53 -10.38 -19.23 31.06
CA ALA A 53 -9.51 -18.16 30.58
C ALA A 53 -8.48 -18.75 29.59
N VAL A 54 -8.34 -18.12 28.44
CA VAL A 54 -7.38 -18.48 27.41
C VAL A 54 -6.16 -17.60 27.54
N ALA A 55 -4.99 -18.20 27.60
CA ALA A 55 -3.73 -17.50 27.75
C ALA A 55 -2.65 -18.07 26.82
N VAL A 56 -1.60 -17.28 26.56
CA VAL A 56 -0.44 -17.68 25.79
C VAL A 56 0.81 -17.68 26.67
N VAL A 57 1.63 -18.71 26.57
CA VAL A 57 2.90 -18.82 27.30
C VAL A 57 3.91 -17.83 26.70
N THR A 58 4.41 -16.90 27.50
CA THR A 58 5.40 -15.89 27.11
C THR A 58 6.80 -16.19 27.59
N SER A 59 6.94 -16.87 28.73
CA SER A 59 8.25 -17.36 29.20
C SER A 59 8.08 -18.65 30.01
N VAL A 60 9.14 -19.46 30.03
CA VAL A 60 9.26 -20.62 30.88
C VAL A 60 10.59 -20.52 31.61
N SER A 61 10.58 -20.63 32.93
CA SER A 61 11.76 -20.49 33.77
C SER A 61 11.79 -21.50 34.88
N GLU A 62 12.99 -21.88 35.31
CA GLU A 62 13.22 -22.74 36.44
C GLU A 62 13.65 -21.90 37.63
N ARG A 63 12.93 -22.03 38.76
CA ARG A 63 13.25 -21.33 40.00
C ARG A 63 13.64 -22.33 41.09
N ARG A 64 14.84 -22.18 41.63
CA ARG A 64 15.30 -22.98 42.78
C ARG A 64 14.80 -22.35 44.06
N GLY A 65 13.92 -23.05 44.77
CA GLY A 65 13.40 -22.72 46.10
C GLY A 65 13.86 -23.74 47.14
N GLY A 66 15.07 -23.58 47.67
CA GLY A 66 15.64 -24.56 48.62
C GLY A 66 16.04 -25.87 47.95
N GLU A 67 15.54 -27.01 48.43
CA GLU A 67 15.78 -28.35 47.88
C GLU A 67 14.87 -28.73 46.71
N GLN A 68 13.84 -27.93 46.43
CA GLN A 68 12.89 -28.19 45.34
C GLN A 68 13.07 -27.19 44.22
N THR A 69 13.12 -27.72 43.01
CA THR A 69 13.12 -26.95 41.78
C THR A 69 11.68 -26.83 41.27
N GLU A 70 11.20 -25.62 41.12
CA GLU A 70 9.87 -25.33 40.54
C GLU A 70 10.03 -24.81 39.12
N VAL A 71 9.25 -25.34 38.18
CA VAL A 71 9.15 -24.79 36.82
C VAL A 71 7.95 -23.87 36.78
N LEU A 72 8.18 -22.63 36.37
CA LEU A 72 7.17 -21.58 36.26
C LEU A 72 7.03 -21.14 34.81
N ALA A 73 5.80 -20.96 34.34
CA ALA A 73 5.50 -20.34 33.09
C ALA A 73 4.76 -19.02 33.31
N GLU A 74 5.26 -17.95 32.69
CA GLU A 74 4.52 -16.70 32.61
C GLU A 74 3.60 -16.77 31.39
N VAL A 75 2.37 -16.28 31.55
CA VAL A 75 1.35 -16.29 30.50
C VAL A 75 0.64 -14.96 30.42
N ASP A 76 0.29 -14.56 29.20
CA ASP A 76 -0.55 -13.40 28.92
C ASP A 76 -1.99 -13.85 28.70
N LEU A 77 -2.93 -13.24 29.44
CA LEU A 77 -4.35 -13.53 29.35
C LEU A 77 -4.95 -12.85 28.12
N LEU A 78 -5.56 -13.62 27.21
CA LEU A 78 -6.03 -13.14 25.91
C LEU A 78 -7.54 -12.97 25.83
N GLY A 79 -8.27 -13.84 26.51
CA GLY A 79 -9.74 -13.87 26.47
C GLY A 79 -10.30 -15.01 27.28
N GLU A 80 -11.59 -15.26 27.14
CA GLU A 80 -12.27 -16.36 27.82
C GLU A 80 -13.25 -17.10 26.92
N ILE A 81 -13.37 -18.40 27.15
CA ILE A 81 -14.42 -19.24 26.59
C ILE A 81 -15.52 -19.33 27.62
N THR A 82 -16.70 -18.84 27.30
CA THR A 82 -17.86 -18.76 28.20
C THR A 82 -19.12 -19.19 27.47
N ARG A 83 -20.26 -19.22 28.19
CA ARG A 83 -21.55 -19.60 27.61
C ARG A 83 -22.43 -18.37 27.37
N ASP A 84 -23.11 -18.39 26.24
CA ASP A 84 -24.16 -17.42 25.96
C ASP A 84 -25.47 -17.71 26.69
N ALA A 85 -26.50 -16.88 26.50
CA ALA A 85 -27.81 -17.05 27.11
C ALA A 85 -28.52 -18.35 26.65
N SER A 86 -28.15 -18.96 25.56
CA SER A 86 -28.66 -20.23 25.05
C SER A 86 -27.93 -21.45 25.67
N GLY A 87 -26.79 -21.20 26.31
CA GLY A 87 -25.92 -22.22 26.89
C GLY A 87 -24.84 -22.73 25.90
N ALA A 88 -24.74 -22.14 24.73
CA ALA A 88 -23.67 -22.45 23.74
C ALA A 88 -22.34 -21.84 24.19
N TRP A 89 -21.26 -22.58 23.95
CA TRP A 89 -19.92 -22.10 24.21
C TRP A 89 -19.46 -21.15 23.11
N PHE A 90 -18.85 -20.02 23.46
CA PHE A 90 -18.24 -19.09 22.53
C PHE A 90 -17.01 -18.45 23.16
N PHE A 91 -16.10 -17.99 22.32
CA PHE A 91 -14.93 -17.23 22.73
C PHE A 91 -15.23 -15.73 22.71
N GLN A 92 -14.79 -15.01 23.76
CA GLN A 92 -14.76 -13.56 23.78
C GLN A 92 -13.40 -13.04 24.24
N ARG A 93 -13.00 -11.87 23.72
CA ARG A 93 -11.78 -11.21 24.15
C ARG A 93 -11.96 -10.55 25.51
N GLY A 94 -10.87 -10.50 26.26
CA GLY A 94 -10.87 -9.99 27.62
C GLY A 94 -11.38 -11.03 28.61
N ILE A 95 -11.19 -10.76 29.89
CA ILE A 95 -11.54 -11.64 31.02
C ILE A 95 -12.61 -10.94 31.83
N SER A 96 -13.80 -11.52 31.91
CA SER A 96 -14.90 -11.01 32.74
C SER A 96 -14.81 -11.55 34.17
N GLU A 97 -14.38 -12.80 34.33
CA GLU A 97 -14.19 -13.42 35.65
C GLU A 97 -12.78 -14.03 35.74
N TYR A 98 -11.92 -13.41 36.56
CA TYR A 98 -10.54 -13.87 36.73
C TYR A 98 -10.51 -15.24 37.43
N PRO A 99 -9.67 -16.18 36.97
CA PRO A 99 -9.51 -17.47 37.60
C PRO A 99 -8.86 -17.34 38.97
N ALA A 100 -9.25 -18.22 39.89
CA ALA A 100 -8.72 -18.22 41.25
C ALA A 100 -7.32 -18.84 41.32
N ILE A 101 -6.50 -18.44 42.29
CA ILE A 101 -5.21 -19.09 42.57
C ILE A 101 -5.47 -20.59 42.81
N ARG A 102 -4.59 -21.45 42.34
CA ARG A 102 -4.68 -22.91 42.29
C ARG A 102 -5.73 -23.45 41.30
N SER A 103 -6.31 -22.61 40.43
CA SER A 103 -7.09 -23.11 39.31
C SER A 103 -6.21 -24.04 38.44
N LYS A 104 -6.81 -25.12 37.93
CA LYS A 104 -6.14 -26.06 37.04
C LYS A 104 -5.84 -25.38 35.73
N VAL A 105 -4.67 -25.70 35.16
CA VAL A 105 -4.24 -25.23 33.86
C VAL A 105 -3.98 -26.43 32.95
N GLY A 106 -4.46 -26.37 31.75
CA GLY A 106 -4.23 -27.37 30.73
C GLY A 106 -3.78 -26.75 29.40
N ILE A 107 -3.23 -27.57 28.51
CA ILE A 107 -2.96 -27.17 27.14
C ILE A 107 -4.31 -27.02 26.44
N LEU A 108 -4.47 -25.92 25.67
CA LEU A 108 -5.72 -25.66 24.97
C LEU A 108 -5.98 -26.77 23.93
N GLY A 109 -7.10 -27.49 24.11
CA GLY A 109 -7.46 -28.62 23.25
C GLY A 109 -8.02 -28.18 21.89
N ASP A 110 -8.00 -29.12 20.92
CA ASP A 110 -8.44 -28.88 19.54
C ASP A 110 -9.87 -28.33 19.46
N GLU A 111 -10.79 -28.84 20.28
CA GLU A 111 -12.18 -28.37 20.32
C GLU A 111 -12.29 -26.88 20.68
N HIS A 112 -11.50 -26.43 21.66
CA HIS A 112 -11.44 -25.02 22.05
C HIS A 112 -10.69 -24.17 21.03
N LEU A 113 -9.64 -24.70 20.40
CA LEU A 113 -8.97 -24.04 19.28
C LEU A 113 -9.92 -23.84 18.11
N HIS A 114 -10.70 -24.86 17.77
CA HIS A 114 -11.74 -24.74 16.75
C HIS A 114 -12.80 -23.69 17.13
N LEU A 115 -13.26 -23.69 18.38
CA LEU A 115 -14.24 -22.71 18.84
C LEU A 115 -13.74 -21.27 18.77
N ILE A 116 -12.45 -21.03 19.06
CA ILE A 116 -11.82 -19.71 18.95
C ILE A 116 -11.68 -19.28 17.49
N HIS A 117 -11.39 -20.24 16.61
CA HIS A 117 -11.14 -20.00 15.20
C HIS A 117 -12.33 -20.35 14.30
N ASP A 118 -13.43 -20.90 14.85
CA ASP A 118 -14.68 -21.15 14.12
C ASP A 118 -15.45 -19.83 13.98
N VAL A 119 -14.98 -19.05 13.03
CA VAL A 119 -15.51 -17.73 12.73
C VAL A 119 -16.42 -17.87 11.52
N ASP A 120 -17.54 -17.16 11.53
CA ASP A 120 -18.49 -17.12 10.43
C ASP A 120 -17.76 -16.94 9.08
N ALA A 121 -17.85 -17.95 8.23
CA ALA A 121 -17.19 -17.98 6.91
C ALA A 121 -17.59 -16.81 6.01
N SER A 122 -18.71 -16.15 6.29
CA SER A 122 -19.17 -14.97 5.54
C SER A 122 -18.32 -13.72 5.80
N HIS A 123 -17.67 -13.64 6.97
CA HIS A 123 -16.89 -12.48 7.42
C HIS A 123 -15.39 -12.75 7.51
N THR A 124 -14.94 -13.97 7.19
CA THR A 124 -13.54 -14.34 7.35
C THR A 124 -12.89 -14.80 6.06
N ILE A 125 -11.57 -14.61 6.01
CA ILE A 125 -10.70 -15.12 4.94
C ILE A 125 -9.62 -16.01 5.54
N ARG A 126 -9.31 -17.11 4.88
CA ARG A 126 -8.19 -17.96 5.25
C ARG A 126 -6.91 -17.45 4.61
N ILE A 127 -5.93 -17.06 5.43
CA ILE A 127 -4.65 -16.55 4.94
C ILE A 127 -3.49 -17.55 5.10
N GLY A 128 -3.74 -18.69 5.72
CA GLY A 128 -2.70 -19.70 5.96
C GLY A 128 -3.13 -20.75 6.97
N SER A 129 -2.20 -21.13 7.82
CA SER A 129 -2.42 -22.06 8.94
C SER A 129 -1.73 -21.57 10.21
N LEU A 130 -2.15 -22.08 11.35
CA LEU A 130 -1.46 -21.83 12.61
C LEU A 130 -0.05 -22.45 12.56
N SER A 131 0.95 -21.75 13.09
CA SER A 131 2.31 -22.28 13.13
C SER A 131 2.48 -23.44 14.10
N GLN A 132 1.63 -23.51 15.12
CA GLN A 132 1.64 -24.58 16.13
C GLN A 132 1.00 -25.86 15.59
N ASP A 133 -0.08 -25.73 14.83
CA ASP A 133 -0.78 -26.84 14.18
C ASP A 133 -1.14 -26.47 12.73
N PRO A 134 -0.40 -26.98 11.74
CA PRO A 134 -0.66 -26.71 10.32
C PRO A 134 -2.00 -27.24 9.80
N THR A 135 -2.69 -28.10 10.55
CA THR A 135 -4.02 -28.63 10.16
C THR A 135 -5.12 -27.59 10.38
N ILE A 136 -4.90 -26.65 11.32
CA ILE A 136 -5.84 -25.60 11.68
C ILE A 136 -5.62 -24.38 10.77
N GLY A 137 -6.69 -23.94 10.09
CA GLY A 137 -6.66 -22.75 9.26
C GLY A 137 -6.48 -21.46 10.07
N ALA A 138 -5.70 -20.54 9.56
CA ALA A 138 -5.59 -19.20 10.12
C ALA A 138 -6.55 -18.25 9.39
N PHE A 139 -7.51 -17.72 10.13
CA PHE A 139 -8.58 -16.87 9.61
C PHE A 139 -8.45 -15.44 10.09
N ILE A 140 -8.82 -14.51 9.23
CA ILE A 140 -8.88 -13.07 9.51
C ILE A 140 -10.31 -12.60 9.25
N ASN A 141 -10.86 -11.82 10.17
CA ASN A 141 -12.11 -11.11 9.93
C ASN A 141 -11.83 -9.95 8.97
N VAL A 142 -12.37 -10.09 7.74
CA VAL A 142 -12.12 -9.15 6.66
C VAL A 142 -12.78 -7.80 6.90
N ASP A 143 -13.95 -7.78 7.51
CA ASP A 143 -14.69 -6.56 7.77
C ASP A 143 -14.01 -5.72 8.86
N GLU A 144 -13.57 -6.34 9.96
CA GLU A 144 -12.80 -5.67 11.01
C GLU A 144 -11.45 -5.14 10.48
N MET A 145 -10.76 -5.94 9.67
CA MET A 145 -9.49 -5.54 9.06
C MET A 145 -9.65 -4.34 8.12
N LEU A 146 -10.69 -4.35 7.27
CA LEU A 146 -10.92 -3.27 6.29
C LEU A 146 -11.54 -2.03 6.92
N GLN A 147 -12.40 -2.19 7.94
CA GLN A 147 -13.04 -1.02 8.57
C GLN A 147 -12.06 -0.13 9.34
N LYS A 148 -10.95 -0.68 9.86
CA LYS A 148 -10.06 0.02 10.79
C LYS A 148 -8.58 -0.03 10.40
N HIS A 149 -8.27 -0.21 9.14
CA HIS A 149 -6.92 -0.25 8.59
C HIS A 149 -6.05 -1.41 9.08
N PHE A 150 -5.03 -1.76 8.31
CA PHE A 150 -4.07 -2.79 8.70
C PHE A 150 -2.64 -2.40 8.34
N ALA A 151 -1.65 -3.03 9.01
CA ALA A 151 -0.25 -2.89 8.65
C ALA A 151 0.46 -4.24 8.58
N VAL A 152 1.35 -4.40 7.57
CA VAL A 152 2.24 -5.55 7.41
C VAL A 152 3.67 -5.07 7.55
N LEU A 153 4.30 -5.47 8.63
CA LEU A 153 5.59 -4.96 9.08
C LEU A 153 6.63 -6.08 9.12
N GLY A 154 7.84 -5.84 8.65
CA GLY A 154 8.91 -6.87 8.69
C GLY A 154 10.04 -6.57 7.73
N THR A 155 11.20 -7.19 7.92
CA THR A 155 12.40 -6.97 7.11
C THR A 155 12.28 -7.50 5.67
N THR A 156 13.23 -7.16 4.84
CA THR A 156 13.29 -7.64 3.44
C THR A 156 13.46 -9.15 3.38
N GLY A 157 12.84 -9.81 2.39
CA GLY A 157 13.02 -11.23 2.12
C GLY A 157 12.26 -12.19 3.04
N VAL A 158 11.41 -11.69 3.94
CA VAL A 158 10.62 -12.55 4.84
C VAL A 158 9.29 -13.01 4.23
N GLY A 159 8.94 -12.53 3.02
CA GLY A 159 7.70 -12.89 2.33
C GLY A 159 6.56 -11.88 2.49
N LYS A 160 6.84 -10.59 2.82
CA LYS A 160 5.81 -9.54 2.95
C LYS A 160 4.94 -9.42 1.71
N SER A 161 5.57 -9.14 0.55
CA SER A 161 4.84 -8.90 -0.70
C SER A 161 3.97 -10.11 -1.09
N SER A 162 4.45 -11.34 -0.88
CA SER A 162 3.67 -12.56 -1.11
C SER A 162 2.51 -12.68 -0.13
N GLY A 163 2.71 -12.38 1.15
CA GLY A 163 1.66 -12.38 2.16
C GLY A 163 0.58 -11.33 1.86
N VAL A 164 0.98 -10.11 1.48
CA VAL A 164 0.06 -9.04 1.07
C VAL A 164 -0.74 -9.45 -0.18
N ALA A 165 -0.07 -9.98 -1.22
CA ALA A 165 -0.76 -10.45 -2.42
C ALA A 165 -1.77 -11.56 -2.10
N LEU A 166 -1.41 -12.51 -1.23
CA LEU A 166 -2.33 -13.55 -0.75
C LEU A 166 -3.54 -12.95 -0.05
N MET A 167 -3.31 -12.09 0.95
CA MET A 167 -4.40 -11.46 1.71
C MET A 167 -5.35 -10.68 0.80
N LEU A 168 -4.82 -9.86 -0.11
CA LEU A 168 -5.66 -9.08 -1.03
C LEU A 168 -6.46 -9.97 -1.99
N ARG A 169 -5.89 -11.08 -2.43
CA ARG A 169 -6.63 -12.07 -3.26
C ARG A 169 -7.77 -12.72 -2.49
N GLU A 170 -7.54 -13.08 -1.23
CA GLU A 170 -8.60 -13.65 -0.38
C GLU A 170 -9.67 -12.60 -0.04
N VAL A 171 -9.28 -11.34 0.19
CA VAL A 171 -10.23 -10.21 0.31
C VAL A 171 -11.11 -10.12 -0.93
N LEU A 172 -10.55 -10.20 -2.14
CA LEU A 172 -11.30 -10.14 -3.40
C LEU A 172 -12.17 -11.38 -3.67
N ARG A 173 -11.90 -12.50 -3.01
CA ARG A 173 -12.79 -13.67 -3.03
C ARG A 173 -13.99 -13.49 -2.12
N ALA A 174 -13.76 -12.95 -0.91
CA ALA A 174 -14.81 -12.69 0.07
C ALA A 174 -15.63 -11.44 -0.26
N ARG A 175 -15.01 -10.42 -0.83
CA ARG A 175 -15.61 -9.12 -1.19
C ARG A 175 -15.29 -8.76 -2.64
N PRO A 176 -15.99 -9.34 -3.63
CA PRO A 176 -15.67 -9.16 -5.06
C PRO A 176 -15.77 -7.72 -5.55
N GLN A 177 -16.57 -6.88 -4.88
CA GLN A 177 -16.78 -5.46 -5.22
C GLN A 177 -15.79 -4.52 -4.51
N GLN A 178 -14.89 -5.03 -3.67
CA GLN A 178 -13.89 -4.21 -2.99
C GLN A 178 -12.93 -3.63 -4.02
N ARG A 179 -12.88 -2.30 -4.13
CA ARG A 179 -11.89 -1.62 -4.96
C ARG A 179 -10.56 -1.54 -4.20
N ILE A 180 -9.48 -1.87 -4.89
CA ILE A 180 -8.12 -1.82 -4.32
C ILE A 180 -7.25 -0.92 -5.18
N PHE A 181 -6.66 0.09 -4.56
CA PHE A 181 -5.64 0.94 -5.17
C PHE A 181 -4.31 0.69 -4.48
N LEU A 182 -3.39 0.01 -5.17
CA LEU A 182 -2.10 -0.41 -4.61
C LEU A 182 -0.98 0.45 -5.19
N ILE A 183 -0.26 1.17 -4.33
CA ILE A 183 0.92 1.96 -4.66
C ILE A 183 2.14 1.04 -4.58
N ASP A 184 2.76 0.78 -5.74
CA ASP A 184 3.81 -0.22 -5.94
C ASP A 184 5.13 0.44 -6.40
N PRO A 185 6.02 0.84 -5.48
CA PRO A 185 7.26 1.53 -5.84
C PRO A 185 8.30 0.64 -6.53
N HIS A 186 8.16 -0.69 -6.42
CA HIS A 186 9.12 -1.65 -6.95
C HIS A 186 8.59 -2.44 -8.16
N ASN A 187 7.34 -2.21 -8.57
CA ASN A 187 6.66 -2.91 -9.67
C ASN A 187 6.60 -4.43 -9.47
N GLU A 188 6.33 -4.87 -8.24
CA GLU A 188 6.29 -6.30 -7.87
C GLU A 188 4.90 -6.93 -8.07
N TYR A 189 3.83 -6.15 -8.00
CA TYR A 189 2.45 -6.66 -7.90
C TYR A 189 1.69 -6.77 -9.23
N GLY A 190 2.32 -6.40 -10.35
CA GLY A 190 1.64 -6.29 -11.65
C GLY A 190 0.87 -7.56 -12.07
N ASN A 191 1.40 -8.76 -11.77
CA ASN A 191 0.80 -10.05 -12.15
C ASN A 191 0.02 -10.72 -11.01
N CYS A 192 0.05 -10.19 -9.79
CA CYS A 192 -0.48 -10.88 -8.61
C CYS A 192 -1.99 -11.13 -8.65
N PHE A 193 -2.74 -10.35 -9.41
CA PHE A 193 -4.21 -10.38 -9.40
C PHE A 193 -4.83 -10.84 -10.73
N GLY A 194 -4.01 -11.21 -11.71
CA GLY A 194 -4.47 -11.69 -13.03
C GLY A 194 -5.41 -10.70 -13.72
N ALA A 195 -6.49 -11.20 -14.31
CA ALA A 195 -7.46 -10.39 -15.04
C ALA A 195 -8.23 -9.35 -14.19
N LYS A 196 -8.19 -9.45 -12.85
CA LYS A 196 -8.84 -8.50 -11.93
C LYS A 196 -8.03 -7.21 -11.75
N ALA A 197 -6.79 -7.15 -12.25
CA ALA A 197 -5.93 -5.99 -12.10
C ALA A 197 -5.78 -5.18 -13.38
N LYS A 198 -5.64 -3.87 -13.18
CA LYS A 198 -5.15 -2.91 -14.15
C LYS A 198 -3.86 -2.32 -13.62
N THR A 199 -2.85 -2.24 -14.48
CA THR A 199 -1.57 -1.63 -14.12
C THR A 199 -1.48 -0.23 -14.71
N LEU A 200 -1.24 0.76 -13.84
CA LEU A 200 -0.90 2.13 -14.22
C LEU A 200 0.59 2.37 -14.03
N SER A 201 1.18 3.09 -14.96
CA SER A 201 2.61 3.42 -15.00
C SER A 201 2.78 4.82 -15.61
N PRO A 202 4.00 5.40 -15.64
CA PRO A 202 4.23 6.69 -16.29
C PRO A 202 3.79 6.76 -17.76
N ASN A 203 3.70 5.61 -18.42
CA ASN A 203 3.39 5.54 -19.85
C ASN A 203 1.89 5.60 -20.17
N ASN A 204 1.03 5.23 -19.21
CA ASN A 204 -0.42 5.16 -19.41
C ASN A 204 -1.21 5.88 -18.31
N LEU A 205 -0.54 6.54 -17.39
CA LEU A 205 -1.18 7.41 -16.40
C LEU A 205 -1.49 8.76 -17.08
N HIS A 206 -2.74 9.19 -16.95
CA HIS A 206 -3.18 10.55 -17.27
C HIS A 206 -3.63 11.22 -15.99
N LEU A 207 -2.80 12.11 -15.46
CA LEU A 207 -3.06 12.86 -14.24
C LEU A 207 -2.86 14.35 -14.54
N PRO A 208 -3.88 15.04 -15.08
CA PRO A 208 -3.76 16.43 -15.52
C PRO A 208 -3.26 17.35 -14.41
N PHE A 209 -2.37 18.26 -14.75
CA PHE A 209 -1.73 19.19 -13.81
C PHE A 209 -2.73 20.04 -13.00
N TRP A 210 -3.88 20.35 -13.53
CA TRP A 210 -4.92 21.13 -12.86
C TRP A 210 -5.63 20.38 -11.72
N LEU A 211 -5.46 19.04 -11.62
CA LEU A 211 -5.93 18.22 -10.49
C LEU A 211 -5.00 18.32 -9.27
N PHE A 212 -3.80 18.82 -9.44
CA PHE A 212 -2.88 19.07 -8.34
C PHE A 212 -3.36 20.24 -7.50
N ASN A 213 -3.28 20.15 -6.18
CA ASN A 213 -3.47 21.29 -5.32
C ASN A 213 -2.27 22.23 -5.41
N PHE A 214 -2.37 23.40 -4.80
CA PHE A 214 -1.33 24.41 -4.93
C PHE A 214 0.01 23.97 -4.34
N GLU A 215 0.00 23.31 -3.16
CA GLU A 215 1.23 22.80 -2.54
C GLU A 215 1.93 21.77 -3.44
N GLU A 216 1.16 20.88 -4.08
CA GLU A 216 1.65 19.86 -5.00
C GLU A 216 2.21 20.45 -6.31
N ILE A 217 1.57 21.51 -6.85
CA ILE A 217 2.06 22.25 -8.03
C ILE A 217 3.37 22.99 -7.68
N VAL A 218 3.41 23.66 -6.55
CA VAL A 218 4.61 24.38 -6.07
C VAL A 218 5.79 23.42 -5.94
N ASP A 219 5.59 22.25 -5.35
CA ASP A 219 6.64 21.24 -5.25
C ASP A 219 7.11 20.75 -6.64
N ALA A 220 6.17 20.45 -7.54
CA ALA A 220 6.51 20.02 -8.90
C ALA A 220 7.33 21.06 -9.67
N ILE A 221 7.02 22.36 -9.53
CA ILE A 221 7.67 23.45 -10.27
C ILE A 221 8.98 23.87 -9.59
N PHE A 222 8.99 24.01 -8.26
CA PHE A 222 10.10 24.66 -7.54
C PHE A 222 11.00 23.68 -6.78
N ARG A 223 10.53 22.47 -6.42
CA ARG A 223 11.32 21.41 -5.78
C ARG A 223 12.08 21.91 -4.53
N ALA A 224 11.36 22.51 -3.60
CA ALA A 224 11.92 23.08 -2.36
C ALA A 224 13.12 24.04 -2.57
N ARG A 225 13.20 24.74 -3.69
CA ARG A 225 14.23 25.77 -3.91
C ARG A 225 13.95 26.98 -3.02
N PRO A 226 14.96 27.51 -2.35
CA PRO A 226 14.80 28.73 -1.54
C PRO A 226 14.68 29.97 -2.43
N GLY A 227 14.06 31.06 -1.90
CA GLY A 227 14.01 32.38 -2.53
C GLY A 227 13.08 32.45 -3.75
N VAL A 228 11.98 31.70 -3.72
CA VAL A 228 10.97 31.65 -4.80
C VAL A 228 9.59 32.14 -4.33
N GLU A 229 9.52 32.79 -3.19
CA GLU A 229 8.26 33.21 -2.54
C GLU A 229 7.45 34.14 -3.43
N GLU A 230 8.10 35.10 -4.12
CA GLU A 230 7.45 36.02 -5.05
C GLU A 230 6.89 35.26 -6.29
N GLU A 231 7.65 34.30 -6.84
CA GLU A 231 7.22 33.48 -7.97
C GLU A 231 6.01 32.61 -7.59
N ILE A 232 5.97 32.09 -6.33
CA ILE A 232 4.86 31.31 -5.79
C ILE A 232 3.59 32.17 -5.68
N GLU A 233 3.71 33.41 -5.20
CA GLU A 233 2.57 34.32 -5.09
C GLU A 233 1.99 34.69 -6.46
N ILE A 234 2.84 35.01 -7.45
CA ILE A 234 2.44 35.26 -8.83
C ILE A 234 1.71 34.05 -9.39
N LEU A 235 2.25 32.85 -9.18
CA LEU A 235 1.64 31.58 -9.65
C LEU A 235 0.26 31.35 -9.02
N ALA A 236 0.08 31.58 -7.72
CA ALA A 236 -1.18 31.40 -7.00
C ALA A 236 -2.29 32.29 -7.61
N GLN A 237 -1.96 33.57 -7.83
CA GLN A 237 -2.89 34.53 -8.42
C GLN A 237 -3.22 34.18 -9.88
N ALA A 238 -2.20 33.78 -10.66
CA ALA A 238 -2.40 33.42 -12.07
C ALA A 238 -3.24 32.15 -12.26
N ILE A 239 -3.04 31.13 -11.39
CA ILE A 239 -3.88 29.91 -11.41
C ILE A 239 -5.33 30.24 -11.08
N THR A 240 -5.55 31.04 -10.03
CA THR A 240 -6.92 31.45 -9.64
C THR A 240 -7.63 32.16 -10.79
N GLU A 241 -6.97 33.08 -11.46
CA GLU A 241 -7.52 33.81 -12.60
C GLU A 241 -7.75 32.88 -13.81
N ALA A 242 -6.83 31.96 -14.11
CA ALA A 242 -6.96 31.00 -15.19
C ALA A 242 -8.18 30.07 -14.98
N ARG A 243 -8.44 29.64 -13.75
CA ARG A 243 -9.63 28.83 -13.39
C ARG A 243 -10.93 29.61 -13.58
N ASN A 244 -10.97 30.85 -13.16
CA ASN A 244 -12.14 31.72 -13.36
C ASN A 244 -12.41 31.95 -14.85
N LEU A 245 -11.40 32.27 -15.66
CA LEU A 245 -11.54 32.44 -17.10
C LEU A 245 -12.06 31.18 -17.80
N TYR A 246 -11.55 30.00 -17.43
CA TYR A 246 -12.03 28.74 -17.98
C TYR A 246 -13.51 28.49 -17.66
N ALA A 247 -13.92 28.76 -16.45
CA ALA A 247 -15.31 28.61 -16.02
C ALA A 247 -16.25 29.58 -16.75
N GLU A 248 -15.86 30.84 -16.90
CA GLU A 248 -16.62 31.85 -17.67
C GLU A 248 -16.78 31.43 -19.13
N GLN A 249 -15.73 30.93 -19.78
CA GLN A 249 -15.80 30.43 -21.17
C GLN A 249 -16.73 29.22 -21.29
N ARG A 250 -16.74 28.31 -20.31
CA ARG A 250 -17.63 27.14 -20.27
C ARG A 250 -19.09 27.54 -20.09
N ASP A 251 -19.38 28.51 -19.23
CA ASP A 251 -20.72 28.98 -18.95
C ASP A 251 -21.27 29.83 -20.11
N ALA A 252 -20.44 30.59 -20.80
CA ALA A 252 -20.82 31.30 -22.01
C ALA A 252 -21.22 30.34 -23.16
N ASN A 253 -20.61 29.17 -23.24
CA ASN A 253 -20.93 28.12 -24.21
C ASN A 253 -22.16 27.27 -23.81
N ARG A 254 -22.53 27.22 -22.52
CA ARG A 254 -23.75 26.57 -22.00
C ARG A 254 -24.89 27.58 -21.93
N LEU A 255 -25.49 27.88 -23.07
CA LEU A 255 -26.66 28.70 -23.23
C LEU A 255 -27.56 28.93 -21.98
N ARG A 256 -27.52 30.14 -21.39
CA ARG A 256 -28.60 30.94 -20.82
C ARG A 256 -29.63 30.35 -19.83
N LEU A 257 -29.48 29.19 -19.20
CA LEU A 257 -30.53 28.61 -18.38
C LEU A 257 -30.29 28.54 -16.87
N ARG A 258 -29.12 28.96 -16.35
CA ARG A 258 -28.86 29.04 -14.89
C ARG A 258 -28.03 30.26 -14.51
N LYS A 259 -28.64 31.44 -14.63
CA LYS A 259 -28.10 32.68 -14.11
C LYS A 259 -28.80 33.00 -12.78
N ALA A 260 -28.48 32.32 -11.71
CA ALA A 260 -29.06 32.69 -10.42
C ALA A 260 -28.36 32.22 -9.14
N GLU A 261 -27.32 31.34 -9.16
CA GLU A 261 -26.84 30.81 -7.88
C GLU A 261 -25.35 30.97 -7.59
N THR A 262 -24.55 31.62 -8.45
CA THR A 262 -23.11 31.80 -8.24
C THR A 262 -22.59 33.24 -8.47
N GLU A 263 -23.41 34.24 -8.26
CA GLU A 263 -22.93 35.63 -8.24
C GLU A 263 -22.22 35.88 -6.92
N GLY A 264 -20.86 35.81 -6.92
CA GLY A 264 -20.02 36.34 -5.85
C GLY A 264 -18.91 35.46 -5.29
N ALA A 265 -18.83 34.16 -5.58
CA ALA A 265 -17.76 33.33 -5.08
C ALA A 265 -16.85 32.89 -6.24
N GLY A 266 -15.68 33.53 -6.36
CA GLY A 266 -14.63 33.08 -7.28
C GLY A 266 -14.03 31.74 -6.84
N TYR A 267 -13.50 30.98 -7.78
CA TYR A 267 -12.75 29.75 -7.48
C TYR A 267 -11.46 30.07 -6.74
N THR A 268 -11.06 29.16 -5.85
CA THR A 268 -9.77 29.26 -5.14
C THR A 268 -8.67 28.57 -5.95
N VAL A 269 -7.44 28.79 -5.54
CA VAL A 269 -6.26 28.11 -6.11
C VAL A 269 -6.29 26.57 -5.97
N ASP A 270 -7.11 26.03 -5.06
CA ASP A 270 -7.25 24.58 -4.80
C ASP A 270 -8.55 24.00 -5.35
N THR A 271 -9.45 24.81 -5.91
CA THR A 271 -10.68 24.27 -6.49
C THR A 271 -10.36 23.43 -7.72
N PRO A 272 -10.82 22.16 -7.84
CA PRO A 272 -10.45 21.27 -8.95
C PRO A 272 -11.22 21.63 -10.24
N VAL A 273 -11.00 22.82 -10.76
CA VAL A 273 -11.53 23.31 -12.02
C VAL A 273 -10.41 23.33 -13.06
N PRO A 274 -10.63 22.77 -14.25
CA PRO A 274 -9.65 22.78 -15.33
C PRO A 274 -9.23 24.21 -15.72
N TYR A 275 -8.00 24.31 -16.21
CA TYR A 275 -7.52 25.50 -16.93
C TYR A 275 -6.46 25.06 -17.93
N ARG A 276 -6.22 25.85 -18.99
CA ARG A 276 -5.25 25.53 -20.01
C ARG A 276 -3.92 26.18 -19.71
N LEU A 277 -2.84 25.47 -20.00
CA LEU A 277 -1.48 25.98 -19.80
C LEU A 277 -1.20 27.27 -20.60
N PRO A 278 -1.61 27.40 -21.88
CA PRO A 278 -1.43 28.65 -22.64
C PRO A 278 -2.15 29.84 -21.99
N ASP A 279 -3.33 29.64 -21.38
CA ASP A 279 -4.05 30.73 -20.68
C ASP A 279 -3.26 31.19 -19.45
N LEU A 280 -2.72 30.25 -18.66
CA LEU A 280 -1.86 30.56 -17.53
C LEU A 280 -0.61 31.35 -17.95
N LEU A 281 0.08 30.90 -19.00
CA LEU A 281 1.29 31.60 -19.49
C LEU A 281 0.93 32.99 -20.05
N THR A 282 -0.18 33.12 -20.78
CA THR A 282 -0.66 34.43 -21.28
C THR A 282 -1.00 35.39 -20.15
N LEU A 283 -1.60 34.92 -19.06
CA LEU A 283 -1.89 35.75 -17.89
C LEU A 283 -0.62 36.26 -17.21
N ILE A 284 0.40 35.38 -17.08
CA ILE A 284 1.69 35.76 -16.50
C ILE A 284 2.40 36.79 -17.40
N ASP A 285 2.43 36.57 -18.71
CA ASP A 285 3.03 37.47 -19.69
C ASP A 285 2.33 38.85 -19.72
N HIS A 286 1.00 38.85 -19.72
CA HIS A 286 0.21 40.09 -19.69
C HIS A 286 0.45 40.89 -18.41
N ARG A 287 0.58 40.23 -17.24
CA ARG A 287 0.94 40.91 -16.00
C ARG A 287 2.36 41.47 -16.06
N MET A 288 3.31 40.69 -16.60
CA MET A 288 4.67 41.14 -16.84
C MET A 288 4.73 42.39 -17.73
N GLY A 289 3.91 42.44 -18.80
CA GLY A 289 3.81 43.60 -19.70
C GLY A 289 3.19 44.84 -19.06
N LYS A 290 2.46 44.72 -17.97
CA LYS A 290 1.85 45.84 -17.22
C LYS A 290 2.69 46.36 -16.05
N LEU A 291 3.87 45.78 -15.79
CA LEU A 291 4.71 46.16 -14.69
C LEU A 291 5.25 47.61 -14.86
N GLU A 292 4.99 48.47 -13.90
CA GLU A 292 5.61 49.78 -13.80
C GLU A 292 7.06 49.65 -13.32
N ASN A 293 7.34 48.67 -12.47
CA ASN A 293 8.66 48.41 -11.92
C ASN A 293 9.40 47.33 -12.71
N ARG A 294 10.37 47.70 -13.53
CA ARG A 294 11.16 46.74 -14.32
C ARG A 294 12.02 45.79 -13.50
N ALA A 295 12.23 46.06 -12.21
CA ALA A 295 12.98 45.18 -11.33
C ALA A 295 12.27 43.83 -11.08
N GLU A 296 10.97 43.77 -11.23
CA GLU A 296 10.17 42.53 -11.08
C GLU A 296 10.14 41.64 -12.32
N PHE A 297 10.49 42.19 -13.49
CA PHE A 297 10.48 41.48 -14.76
C PHE A 297 11.24 40.13 -14.74
N PRO A 298 12.45 40.02 -14.11
CA PRO A 298 13.17 38.75 -14.04
C PRO A 298 12.42 37.67 -13.29
N THR A 299 11.59 37.99 -12.28
CA THR A 299 10.81 37.03 -11.49
C THR A 299 9.73 36.37 -12.36
N TYR A 300 8.98 37.18 -13.11
CA TYR A 300 7.97 36.67 -14.06
C TYR A 300 8.60 35.80 -15.14
N HIS A 301 9.71 36.25 -15.72
CA HIS A 301 10.42 35.53 -16.77
C HIS A 301 10.98 34.18 -16.26
N ARG A 302 11.54 34.15 -15.04
CA ARG A 302 11.99 32.89 -14.42
C ARG A 302 10.84 31.92 -14.20
N LEU A 303 9.69 32.41 -13.69
CA LEU A 303 8.50 31.58 -13.50
C LEU A 303 8.02 30.96 -14.80
N MET A 304 7.85 31.75 -15.87
CA MET A 304 7.45 31.28 -17.20
C MET A 304 8.43 30.23 -17.73
N SER A 305 9.72 30.51 -17.71
CA SER A 305 10.74 29.55 -18.17
C SER A 305 10.72 28.23 -17.40
N ARG A 306 10.41 28.25 -16.11
CA ARG A 306 10.28 27.02 -15.31
C ARG A 306 9.06 26.22 -15.72
N ILE A 307 7.90 26.87 -15.87
CA ILE A 307 6.66 26.21 -16.30
C ILE A 307 6.85 25.59 -17.69
N GLU A 308 7.42 26.35 -18.63
CA GLU A 308 7.71 25.86 -19.99
C GLU A 308 8.70 24.70 -20.00
N SER A 309 9.78 24.80 -19.21
CA SER A 309 10.76 23.72 -19.08
C SER A 309 10.13 22.44 -18.54
N LEU A 310 9.25 22.55 -17.53
CA LEU A 310 8.57 21.41 -16.94
C LEU A 310 7.56 20.79 -17.92
N SER A 311 6.75 21.63 -18.59
CA SER A 311 5.73 21.17 -19.52
C SER A 311 6.31 20.51 -20.79
N ASN A 312 7.52 20.87 -21.17
CA ASN A 312 8.25 20.29 -22.29
C ASN A 312 9.12 19.09 -21.91
N ASP A 313 9.26 18.76 -20.62
CA ASP A 313 10.02 17.60 -20.16
C ASP A 313 9.19 16.32 -20.34
N PRO A 314 9.67 15.34 -21.16
CA PRO A 314 8.94 14.09 -21.41
C PRO A 314 8.60 13.29 -20.17
N ARG A 315 9.36 13.46 -19.09
CA ARG A 315 9.16 12.78 -17.81
C ARG A 315 7.86 13.20 -17.12
N TYR A 316 7.34 14.40 -17.46
CA TYR A 316 6.10 14.98 -16.93
C TYR A 316 4.94 14.89 -17.94
N ARG A 317 5.10 14.09 -19.00
CA ARG A 317 4.07 13.91 -20.02
C ARG A 317 2.72 13.50 -19.44
N PHE A 318 2.72 12.65 -18.41
CA PHE A 318 1.50 12.21 -17.73
C PHE A 318 0.67 13.36 -17.14
N MET A 319 1.31 14.54 -16.87
CA MET A 319 0.65 15.75 -16.37
C MET A 319 0.22 16.68 -17.49
N PHE A 320 1.05 16.83 -18.53
CA PHE A 320 0.93 17.92 -19.51
C PHE A 320 0.52 17.47 -20.92
N GLU A 321 0.25 16.17 -21.14
CA GLU A 321 -0.09 15.66 -22.49
C GLU A 321 -1.22 16.43 -23.17
N ASN A 322 -2.26 16.82 -22.43
CA ASN A 322 -3.42 17.56 -22.93
C ASN A 322 -3.51 19.00 -22.36
N ALA A 323 -2.41 19.53 -21.83
CA ALA A 323 -2.39 20.83 -21.16
C ALA A 323 -2.83 22.01 -22.04
N ASN A 324 -2.64 21.90 -23.35
CA ASN A 324 -2.97 22.94 -24.32
C ASN A 324 -4.42 22.88 -24.80
N VAL A 325 -5.07 21.74 -24.75
CA VAL A 325 -6.42 21.54 -25.26
C VAL A 325 -7.45 21.88 -24.19
N GLY A 326 -7.14 21.58 -22.92
CA GLY A 326 -8.09 21.68 -21.81
C GLY A 326 -9.17 20.60 -21.88
N GLY A 327 -10.12 20.69 -20.98
CA GLY A 327 -11.23 19.75 -20.86
C GLY A 327 -11.36 19.26 -19.44
N ASP A 328 -12.60 19.03 -19.01
CA ASP A 328 -12.90 18.46 -17.71
C ASP A 328 -12.85 16.94 -17.82
N THR A 329 -11.70 16.37 -17.46
CA THR A 329 -11.45 14.93 -17.49
C THR A 329 -11.46 14.31 -16.10
N MET A 330 -12.01 15.00 -15.08
CA MET A 330 -11.97 14.52 -13.69
C MET A 330 -12.70 13.18 -13.52
N VAL A 331 -13.87 13.04 -14.17
CA VAL A 331 -14.66 11.80 -14.12
C VAL A 331 -13.86 10.64 -14.72
N ASP A 332 -13.29 10.84 -15.92
CA ASP A 332 -12.50 9.82 -16.61
C ASP A 332 -11.24 9.46 -15.81
N THR A 333 -10.60 10.46 -15.20
CA THR A 333 -9.41 10.24 -14.37
C THR A 333 -9.74 9.43 -13.11
N LEU A 334 -10.81 9.79 -12.39
CA LEU A 334 -11.25 9.04 -11.20
C LEU A 334 -11.68 7.61 -11.57
N SER A 335 -12.48 7.47 -12.65
CA SER A 335 -12.89 6.16 -13.15
C SER A 335 -11.68 5.31 -13.53
N ASN A 336 -10.70 5.90 -14.18
CA ASN A 336 -9.47 5.21 -14.57
C ASN A 336 -8.60 4.83 -13.36
N LEU A 337 -8.47 5.71 -12.37
CA LEU A 337 -7.65 5.44 -11.18
C LEU A 337 -8.25 4.34 -10.30
N PHE A 338 -9.55 4.37 -10.08
CA PHE A 338 -10.20 3.50 -9.10
C PHE A 338 -11.08 2.41 -9.75
N ASN A 339 -11.02 2.26 -11.08
CA ASN A 339 -11.82 1.30 -11.87
C ASN A 339 -13.33 1.38 -11.55
N LEU A 340 -13.90 2.60 -11.56
CA LEU A 340 -15.27 2.81 -11.15
C LEU A 340 -16.30 2.32 -12.18
N ASP A 341 -15.91 2.26 -13.45
CA ASP A 341 -16.75 1.86 -14.59
C ASP A 341 -16.56 0.39 -15.00
N ASP A 342 -15.64 -0.34 -14.36
CA ASP A 342 -15.30 -1.72 -14.70
C ASP A 342 -15.40 -2.63 -13.47
N ASP A 343 -16.48 -3.40 -13.39
CA ASP A 343 -16.69 -4.36 -12.30
C ASP A 343 -15.85 -5.64 -12.42
N THR A 344 -15.19 -5.85 -13.55
CA THR A 344 -14.30 -7.00 -13.76
C THR A 344 -12.89 -6.75 -13.25
N ARG A 345 -12.42 -5.50 -13.33
CA ARG A 345 -11.11 -5.07 -12.86
C ARG A 345 -11.26 -4.18 -11.64
N VAL A 346 -11.18 -4.78 -10.49
CA VAL A 346 -11.36 -4.09 -9.21
C VAL A 346 -10.06 -3.67 -8.53
N VAL A 347 -8.91 -4.03 -9.10
CA VAL A 347 -7.58 -3.68 -8.57
C VAL A 347 -6.87 -2.74 -9.54
N THR A 348 -6.38 -1.63 -9.03
CA THR A 348 -5.40 -0.79 -9.72
C THR A 348 -4.04 -0.93 -9.06
N VAL A 349 -3.05 -1.39 -9.80
CA VAL A 349 -1.65 -1.41 -9.37
C VAL A 349 -0.94 -0.20 -9.98
N MET A 350 -0.60 0.76 -9.12
CA MET A 350 0.11 1.98 -9.51
C MET A 350 1.62 1.75 -9.41
N GLN A 351 2.25 1.48 -10.52
CA GLN A 351 3.70 1.24 -10.62
C GLN A 351 4.47 2.56 -10.64
N LEU A 352 5.32 2.76 -9.65
CA LEU A 352 6.08 4.00 -9.50
C LEU A 352 7.51 3.92 -10.04
N ALA A 353 8.06 2.72 -10.24
CA ALA A 353 9.37 2.60 -10.87
C ALA A 353 9.28 3.09 -12.33
N GLY A 354 10.05 4.10 -12.65
CA GLY A 354 10.01 4.78 -13.96
C GLY A 354 9.56 6.23 -13.90
N PHE A 355 8.89 6.66 -12.82
CA PHE A 355 8.75 8.09 -12.53
C PHE A 355 10.10 8.68 -12.10
N PRO A 356 10.37 9.94 -12.41
CA PRO A 356 11.51 10.65 -11.82
C PRO A 356 11.36 10.65 -10.29
N ALA A 357 12.46 10.40 -9.58
CA ALA A 357 12.45 10.42 -8.11
C ALA A 357 11.87 11.73 -7.55
N ASP A 358 12.10 12.83 -8.27
CA ASP A 358 11.68 14.18 -7.91
C ASP A 358 10.16 14.39 -7.90
N VAL A 359 9.39 13.55 -8.59
CA VAL A 359 7.93 13.75 -8.77
C VAL A 359 7.10 12.65 -8.11
N VAL A 360 7.73 11.56 -7.68
CA VAL A 360 7.03 10.42 -7.07
C VAL A 360 6.20 10.84 -5.86
N ASP A 361 6.77 11.67 -5.00
CA ASP A 361 6.10 12.09 -3.76
C ASP A 361 4.88 12.98 -4.06
N SER A 362 4.98 13.90 -5.03
CA SER A 362 3.84 14.72 -5.45
C SER A 362 2.75 13.87 -6.12
N VAL A 363 3.12 12.90 -6.94
CA VAL A 363 2.17 11.96 -7.57
C VAL A 363 1.43 11.16 -6.50
N VAL A 364 2.14 10.57 -5.53
CA VAL A 364 1.50 9.80 -4.45
C VAL A 364 0.61 10.70 -3.59
N SER A 365 1.01 11.96 -3.35
CA SER A 365 0.18 12.94 -2.65
C SER A 365 -1.16 13.14 -3.35
N VAL A 366 -1.12 13.46 -4.64
CA VAL A 366 -2.34 13.67 -5.46
C VAL A 366 -3.21 12.43 -5.44
N LEU A 367 -2.65 11.23 -5.65
CA LEU A 367 -3.41 9.98 -5.69
C LEU A 367 -4.09 9.67 -4.36
N CYS A 368 -3.38 9.81 -3.24
CA CYS A 368 -3.97 9.60 -1.90
C CYS A 368 -5.02 10.67 -1.58
N ARG A 369 -4.77 11.94 -1.94
CA ARG A 369 -5.73 13.02 -1.75
C ARG A 369 -6.98 12.80 -2.59
N MET A 370 -6.85 12.45 -3.87
CA MET A 370 -8.00 12.16 -4.74
C MET A 370 -8.81 10.97 -4.23
N ALA A 371 -8.17 9.92 -3.71
CA ALA A 371 -8.87 8.81 -3.07
C ALA A 371 -9.70 9.31 -1.88
N PHE A 372 -9.10 10.13 -1.00
CA PHE A 372 -9.78 10.69 0.16
C PHE A 372 -10.94 11.62 -0.24
N ASP A 373 -10.68 12.59 -1.12
CA ASP A 373 -11.68 13.57 -1.55
C ASP A 373 -12.84 12.87 -2.30
N PHE A 374 -12.55 11.86 -3.13
CA PHE A 374 -13.60 11.04 -3.76
C PHE A 374 -14.45 10.31 -2.72
N GLY A 375 -13.85 9.71 -1.69
CA GLY A 375 -14.59 9.10 -0.59
C GLY A 375 -15.54 10.11 0.10
N VAL A 376 -15.04 11.30 0.42
CA VAL A 376 -15.83 12.37 1.06
C VAL A 376 -16.99 12.81 0.19
N TRP A 377 -16.72 13.16 -1.07
CA TRP A 377 -17.72 13.74 -1.96
C TRP A 377 -18.72 12.71 -2.52
N SER A 378 -18.33 11.43 -2.59
CA SER A 378 -19.24 10.33 -2.94
C SER A 378 -20.08 9.83 -1.74
N GLY A 379 -19.81 10.32 -0.51
CA GLY A 379 -20.46 9.83 0.70
C GLY A 379 -20.11 8.38 1.05
N GLY A 380 -18.96 7.87 0.59
CA GLY A 380 -18.49 6.52 0.89
C GLY A 380 -19.22 5.41 0.13
N VAL A 381 -19.88 5.75 -0.99
CA VAL A 381 -20.65 4.76 -1.80
C VAL A 381 -19.77 3.64 -2.35
N VAL A 382 -18.50 3.93 -2.65
CA VAL A 382 -17.56 2.95 -3.19
C VAL A 382 -16.53 2.58 -2.12
N PRO A 383 -16.52 1.33 -1.61
CA PRO A 383 -15.49 0.91 -0.67
C PRO A 383 -14.13 0.83 -1.39
N LEU A 384 -13.18 1.64 -0.95
CA LEU A 384 -11.85 1.74 -1.54
C LEU A 384 -10.76 1.42 -0.50
N LEU A 385 -9.95 0.41 -0.79
CA LEU A 385 -8.75 0.08 -0.02
C LEU A 385 -7.51 0.68 -0.71
N VAL A 386 -6.85 1.60 -0.05
CA VAL A 386 -5.56 2.15 -0.47
C VAL A 386 -4.44 1.37 0.21
N VAL A 387 -3.58 0.71 -0.56
CA VAL A 387 -2.43 -0.02 -0.04
C VAL A 387 -1.15 0.73 -0.40
N CYS A 388 -0.37 1.09 0.60
CA CYS A 388 0.90 1.77 0.45
C CYS A 388 2.05 0.79 0.71
N GLU A 389 2.69 0.30 -0.35
CA GLU A 389 3.95 -0.45 -0.24
C GLU A 389 5.10 0.53 0.04
N GLU A 390 6.04 0.13 0.89
CA GLU A 390 7.11 1.00 1.42
C GLU A 390 6.58 2.30 2.06
N ALA A 391 5.53 2.16 2.87
CA ALA A 391 4.78 3.26 3.48
C ALA A 391 5.65 4.28 4.24
N HIS A 392 6.82 3.87 4.75
CA HIS A 392 7.77 4.77 5.42
C HIS A 392 8.29 5.90 4.51
N ARG A 393 8.22 5.74 3.17
CA ARG A 393 8.59 6.79 2.21
C ARG A 393 7.56 7.91 2.18
N TYR A 394 6.27 7.56 2.35
CA TYR A 394 5.14 8.48 2.19
C TYR A 394 4.67 9.08 3.51
N ALA A 395 4.90 8.37 4.60
CA ALA A 395 4.53 8.81 5.94
C ALA A 395 5.71 8.66 6.92
N PRO A 396 6.84 9.35 6.70
CA PRO A 396 8.01 9.22 7.54
C PRO A 396 7.78 9.75 8.97
N SER A 397 8.43 9.09 9.96
CA SER A 397 8.46 9.55 11.35
C SER A 397 9.17 10.89 11.50
N ASP A 398 10.25 11.09 10.75
CA ASP A 398 11.02 12.32 10.71
C ASP A 398 10.29 13.39 9.87
N ARG A 399 9.94 14.49 10.51
CA ARG A 399 9.21 15.60 9.87
C ARG A 399 10.02 16.36 8.82
N THR A 400 11.33 16.19 8.82
CA THR A 400 12.24 16.84 7.86
C THR A 400 12.41 16.00 6.59
N LYS A 401 11.94 14.76 6.59
CA LYS A 401 12.01 13.82 5.46
C LYS A 401 10.68 13.69 4.74
N GLY A 402 10.75 13.42 3.45
CA GLY A 402 9.59 13.21 2.59
C GLY A 402 8.85 14.50 2.25
N PHE A 403 7.76 14.36 1.54
CA PHE A 403 6.91 15.46 1.11
C PHE A 403 5.72 15.62 2.06
N GLY A 404 5.63 16.80 2.71
CA GLY A 404 4.61 17.10 3.72
C GLY A 404 3.17 16.81 3.29
N PRO A 405 2.73 17.23 2.09
CA PRO A 405 1.40 16.94 1.55
C PRO A 405 1.09 15.45 1.43
N THR A 406 2.06 14.60 1.03
CA THR A 406 1.88 13.14 0.98
C THR A 406 1.58 12.57 2.35
N LYS A 407 2.38 12.92 3.35
CA LYS A 407 2.16 12.51 4.74
C LYS A 407 0.80 12.97 5.25
N LYS A 408 0.40 14.22 4.94
CA LYS A 408 -0.90 14.78 5.30
C LYS A 408 -2.04 13.99 4.67
N SER A 409 -1.94 13.64 3.38
CA SER A 409 -2.95 12.87 2.65
C SER A 409 -3.10 11.45 3.22
N VAL A 410 -2.01 10.73 3.46
CA VAL A 410 -2.03 9.40 4.09
C VAL A 410 -2.58 9.48 5.53
N SER A 411 -2.18 10.49 6.30
CA SER A 411 -2.67 10.70 7.67
C SER A 411 -4.18 10.99 7.72
N ARG A 412 -4.73 11.72 6.73
CA ARG A 412 -6.19 11.94 6.62
C ARG A 412 -6.94 10.65 6.36
N ILE A 413 -6.44 9.80 5.44
CA ILE A 413 -7.03 8.48 5.21
C ILE A 413 -7.02 7.66 6.50
N ALA A 414 -5.89 7.62 7.22
CA ALA A 414 -5.76 6.86 8.46
C ALA A 414 -6.71 7.33 9.57
N LYS A 415 -6.91 8.65 9.72
CA LYS A 415 -7.71 9.22 10.82
C LYS A 415 -9.21 9.30 10.51
N GLU A 416 -9.57 9.54 9.26
CA GLU A 416 -10.93 9.91 8.87
C GLU A 416 -11.51 9.00 7.79
N GLY A 417 -10.69 8.25 7.05
CA GLY A 417 -11.09 7.48 5.87
C GLY A 417 -12.24 6.52 6.12
N ARG A 418 -12.27 5.88 7.30
CA ARG A 418 -13.34 4.97 7.71
C ARG A 418 -14.74 5.55 7.54
N LYS A 419 -14.92 6.84 7.84
CA LYS A 419 -16.21 7.52 7.73
C LYS A 419 -16.71 7.64 6.28
N TYR A 420 -15.80 7.53 5.34
CA TYR A 420 -16.02 7.74 3.92
C TYR A 420 -15.74 6.50 3.07
N GLY A 421 -15.81 5.31 3.69
CA GLY A 421 -15.61 4.04 2.99
C GLY A 421 -14.18 3.76 2.54
N LEU A 422 -13.17 4.48 3.10
CA LEU A 422 -11.77 4.26 2.77
C LEU A 422 -11.08 3.43 3.84
N SER A 423 -10.34 2.43 3.38
CA SER A 423 -9.44 1.60 4.20
C SER A 423 -7.99 1.86 3.78
N LEU A 424 -7.06 1.67 4.73
CA LEU A 424 -5.64 1.84 4.50
C LEU A 424 -4.89 0.55 4.86
N GLY A 425 -4.06 0.07 3.94
CA GLY A 425 -3.09 -0.99 4.17
C GLY A 425 -1.68 -0.42 4.10
N LEU A 426 -0.92 -0.51 5.18
CA LEU A 426 0.46 -0.05 5.25
C LEU A 426 1.40 -1.24 5.15
N VAL A 427 2.33 -1.23 4.22
CA VAL A 427 3.35 -2.27 4.10
C VAL A 427 4.72 -1.62 4.16
N THR A 428 5.58 -2.08 5.07
CA THR A 428 6.92 -1.51 5.19
C THR A 428 7.96 -2.50 5.73
N GLN A 429 9.18 -2.34 5.26
CA GLN A 429 10.35 -3.02 5.79
C GLN A 429 11.07 -2.23 6.89
N ARG A 430 10.66 -0.99 7.15
CA ARG A 430 11.27 -0.07 8.13
C ARG A 430 10.20 0.54 9.03
N PRO A 431 9.63 -0.24 9.95
CA PRO A 431 8.60 0.27 10.86
C PRO A 431 9.05 1.49 11.67
N ALA A 432 10.32 1.55 12.12
CA ALA A 432 10.86 2.66 12.90
C ALA A 432 10.91 3.99 12.12
N ASP A 433 10.96 3.93 10.78
CA ASP A 433 10.95 5.12 9.93
C ASP A 433 9.52 5.58 9.60
N LEU A 434 8.47 4.83 9.97
CA LEU A 434 7.07 5.16 9.74
C LEU A 434 6.49 5.95 10.91
N ASP A 435 5.59 6.90 10.61
CA ASP A 435 4.93 7.71 11.64
C ASP A 435 4.07 6.83 12.57
N ALA A 436 4.44 6.79 13.86
CA ALA A 436 3.77 5.96 14.86
C ALA A 436 2.29 6.32 15.04
N THR A 437 1.91 7.59 14.79
CA THR A 437 0.49 8.02 14.90
C THR A 437 -0.37 7.45 13.79
N ILE A 438 0.20 7.13 12.63
CA ILE A 438 -0.50 6.49 11.53
C ILE A 438 -0.60 4.98 11.79
N VAL A 439 0.48 4.35 12.28
CA VAL A 439 0.48 2.93 12.66
C VAL A 439 -0.55 2.63 13.75
N SER A 440 -0.69 3.51 14.73
CA SER A 440 -1.67 3.36 15.82
C SER A 440 -3.14 3.42 15.36
N GLN A 441 -3.41 3.87 14.13
CA GLN A 441 -4.75 3.81 13.53
C GLN A 441 -5.04 2.44 12.88
N CYS A 442 -4.04 1.58 12.75
CA CYS A 442 -4.22 0.22 12.23
C CYS A 442 -4.66 -0.69 13.36
N SER A 443 -5.90 -1.17 13.29
CA SER A 443 -6.45 -2.10 14.29
C SER A 443 -5.94 -3.53 14.12
N THR A 444 -5.39 -3.86 12.95
CA THR A 444 -4.86 -5.19 12.66
C THR A 444 -3.40 -5.06 12.20
N LEU A 445 -2.51 -5.75 12.90
CA LEU A 445 -1.08 -5.71 12.64
C LEU A 445 -0.56 -7.11 12.32
N PHE A 446 0.23 -7.19 11.26
CA PHE A 446 0.95 -8.39 10.86
C PHE A 446 2.45 -8.15 11.01
N ALA A 447 3.03 -8.65 12.11
CA ALA A 447 4.43 -8.51 12.42
C ALA A 447 5.22 -9.74 11.95
N MET A 448 5.96 -9.61 10.86
CA MET A 448 6.91 -10.60 10.36
C MET A 448 8.29 -10.36 10.99
N ARG A 449 9.25 -11.23 10.74
CA ARG A 449 10.60 -11.15 11.33
C ARG A 449 11.21 -9.74 11.27
N MET A 450 11.60 -9.24 12.43
CA MET A 450 12.32 -7.98 12.65
C MET A 450 13.37 -8.18 13.74
N ALA A 451 14.62 -7.92 13.41
CA ALA A 451 15.73 -8.09 14.37
C ALA A 451 16.09 -6.78 15.10
N ASN A 452 15.63 -5.63 14.61
CA ASN A 452 15.95 -4.32 15.18
C ASN A 452 14.96 -3.95 16.30
N ASP A 453 15.47 -3.63 17.47
CA ASP A 453 14.67 -3.25 18.64
C ASP A 453 13.80 -2.00 18.40
N ARG A 454 14.26 -1.05 17.57
CA ARG A 454 13.48 0.14 17.21
C ARG A 454 12.25 -0.21 16.41
N ASP A 455 12.37 -1.17 15.48
CA ASP A 455 11.24 -1.66 14.68
C ASP A 455 10.22 -2.39 15.57
N GLN A 456 10.71 -3.22 16.50
CA GLN A 456 9.86 -3.92 17.46
C GLN A 456 9.14 -2.95 18.41
N ALA A 457 9.80 -1.85 18.81
CA ALA A 457 9.20 -0.84 19.68
C ALA A 457 7.94 -0.19 19.06
N ILE A 458 7.93 0.03 17.73
CA ILE A 458 6.75 0.55 17.03
C ILE A 458 5.60 -0.44 17.10
N VAL A 459 5.86 -1.73 16.88
CA VAL A 459 4.84 -2.77 16.98
C VAL A 459 4.33 -2.87 18.42
N ARG A 460 5.24 -2.87 19.41
CA ARG A 460 4.89 -2.93 20.83
C ARG A 460 4.01 -1.77 21.28
N ALA A 461 4.26 -0.57 20.76
CA ALA A 461 3.45 0.61 21.06
C ALA A 461 2.04 0.58 20.43
N ALA A 462 1.84 -0.27 19.41
CA ALA A 462 0.58 -0.36 18.67
C ALA A 462 -0.27 -1.60 19.04
N VAL A 463 0.27 -2.55 19.81
CA VAL A 463 -0.48 -3.72 20.31
C VAL A 463 -0.89 -3.53 21.77
N SER A 464 -1.89 -4.30 22.21
CA SER A 464 -2.31 -4.31 23.62
C SER A 464 -1.24 -4.89 24.54
N ASP A 465 -1.26 -4.48 25.81
CA ASP A 465 -0.33 -4.98 26.83
C ASP A 465 -0.34 -6.52 26.94
N ALA A 466 -1.53 -7.12 26.80
CA ALA A 466 -1.72 -8.57 26.84
C ALA A 466 -1.05 -9.33 25.67
N ALA A 467 -0.58 -8.64 24.63
CA ALA A 467 0.09 -9.26 23.49
C ALA A 467 1.55 -8.79 23.37
N ALA A 468 1.98 -7.87 24.23
CA ALA A 468 3.32 -7.25 24.14
C ALA A 468 4.45 -8.27 24.37
N GLY A 469 4.22 -9.31 25.18
CA GLY A 469 5.15 -10.41 25.43
C GLY A 469 5.51 -11.19 24.16
N LEU A 470 4.56 -11.35 23.23
CA LEU A 470 4.77 -12.10 21.99
C LEU A 470 5.74 -11.42 21.02
N ILE A 471 5.96 -10.12 21.16
CA ILE A 471 6.88 -9.38 20.28
C ILE A 471 8.32 -9.83 20.48
N ALA A 472 8.67 -10.33 21.64
CA ALA A 472 10.00 -10.89 21.91
C ALA A 472 10.37 -12.06 20.96
N PHE A 473 9.37 -12.72 20.36
CA PHE A 473 9.59 -13.86 19.45
C PHE A 473 9.64 -13.45 17.98
N VAL A 474 9.30 -12.21 17.65
CA VAL A 474 9.33 -11.70 16.27
C VAL A 474 10.69 -11.87 15.59
N PRO A 475 11.84 -11.71 16.27
CA PRO A 475 13.16 -11.97 15.66
C PRO A 475 13.39 -13.43 15.22
N ALA A 476 12.73 -14.38 15.88
CA ALA A 476 12.89 -15.82 15.64
C ALA A 476 11.95 -16.36 14.54
N LEU A 477 11.06 -15.53 13.97
CA LEU A 477 10.14 -15.97 12.94
C LEU A 477 10.87 -16.44 11.67
N GLY A 478 10.36 -17.51 11.08
CA GLY A 478 10.78 -18.02 9.79
C GLY A 478 10.28 -17.20 8.60
N ALA A 479 10.60 -17.64 7.40
CA ALA A 479 10.02 -17.07 6.19
C ALA A 479 8.52 -17.36 6.11
N ARG A 480 7.73 -16.37 5.72
CA ARG A 480 6.25 -16.42 5.67
C ARG A 480 5.56 -16.61 7.02
N GLU A 481 6.30 -16.60 8.12
CA GLU A 481 5.71 -16.58 9.45
C GLU A 481 5.45 -15.15 9.91
N VAL A 482 4.34 -14.98 10.62
CA VAL A 482 3.84 -13.68 11.07
C VAL A 482 3.11 -13.84 12.40
N PHE A 483 3.29 -12.90 13.31
CA PHE A 483 2.35 -12.68 14.39
C PHE A 483 1.27 -11.72 13.91
N ALA A 484 0.02 -12.15 14.00
CA ALA A 484 -1.14 -11.32 13.74
C ALA A 484 -1.74 -10.84 15.05
N PHE A 485 -1.96 -9.53 15.15
CA PHE A 485 -2.49 -8.85 16.32
C PHE A 485 -3.70 -8.00 15.95
N GLY A 486 -4.52 -7.70 16.91
CA GLY A 486 -5.57 -6.71 16.78
C GLY A 486 -6.93 -7.29 16.40
N GLU A 487 -7.87 -6.44 15.99
CA GLU A 487 -9.29 -6.78 15.89
C GLU A 487 -9.64 -7.74 14.76
N GLY A 488 -8.83 -7.77 13.69
CA GLY A 488 -9.04 -8.69 12.58
C GLY A 488 -8.73 -10.15 12.89
N VAL A 489 -8.09 -10.49 14.04
CA VAL A 489 -7.81 -11.87 14.45
C VAL A 489 -8.54 -12.22 15.73
N ALA A 490 -8.96 -13.45 15.90
CA ALA A 490 -9.63 -13.88 17.13
C ALA A 490 -8.71 -13.72 18.35
N LEU A 491 -7.46 -14.14 18.22
CA LEU A 491 -6.39 -14.02 19.20
C LEU A 491 -5.10 -13.54 18.55
N PRO A 492 -4.19 -12.90 19.31
CA PRO A 492 -2.79 -12.76 18.90
C PRO A 492 -2.20 -14.13 18.60
N THR A 493 -1.84 -14.37 17.34
CA THR A 493 -1.53 -15.72 16.89
C THR A 493 -0.34 -15.74 15.93
N ARG A 494 0.52 -16.76 16.06
CA ARG A 494 1.59 -17.04 15.09
C ARG A 494 1.01 -17.83 13.93
N ILE A 495 1.07 -17.24 12.75
CA ILE A 495 0.50 -17.75 11.52
C ILE A 495 1.62 -18.00 10.51
N ARG A 496 1.46 -19.03 9.69
CA ARG A 496 2.25 -19.22 8.49
C ARG A 496 1.38 -18.95 7.28
N PHE A 497 1.74 -17.93 6.49
CA PHE A 497 1.03 -17.60 5.26
C PHE A 497 1.01 -18.78 4.28
N GLY A 498 -0.14 -18.98 3.65
CA GLY A 498 -0.32 -19.94 2.59
C GLY A 498 0.58 -19.68 1.38
N GLU A 499 0.64 -20.64 0.48
CA GLU A 499 1.40 -20.51 -0.76
C GLU A 499 0.53 -19.92 -1.87
N LEU A 500 1.10 -19.00 -2.62
CA LEU A 500 0.53 -18.53 -3.87
C LEU A 500 1.02 -19.43 -5.01
N ALA A 501 0.16 -19.66 -5.99
CA ALA A 501 0.59 -20.26 -7.25
C ALA A 501 1.69 -19.38 -7.90
N GLU A 502 2.63 -20.00 -8.59
CA GLU A 502 3.82 -19.35 -9.14
C GLU A 502 3.47 -18.14 -10.04
N GLU A 503 2.39 -18.23 -10.80
CA GLU A 503 1.87 -17.17 -11.68
C GLU A 503 1.41 -15.91 -10.95
N PHE A 504 1.10 -16.01 -9.64
CA PHE A 504 0.62 -14.89 -8.82
C PHE A 504 1.65 -14.40 -7.79
N LEU A 505 2.86 -14.95 -7.84
CA LEU A 505 3.91 -14.47 -6.97
C LEU A 505 4.35 -13.06 -7.37
N PRO A 506 4.55 -12.15 -6.39
CA PRO A 506 5.18 -10.86 -6.65
C PRO A 506 6.54 -11.04 -7.33
N GLN A 507 6.72 -10.37 -8.45
CA GLN A 507 7.95 -10.46 -9.24
C GLN A 507 8.39 -9.05 -9.61
N ALA A 508 9.62 -8.69 -9.29
CA ALA A 508 10.19 -7.46 -9.82
C ALA A 508 10.19 -7.54 -11.36
N SER A 509 9.77 -6.47 -12.03
CA SER A 509 9.64 -6.40 -13.51
C SER A 509 10.92 -6.76 -14.28
N THR A 510 12.05 -6.82 -13.57
CA THR A 510 13.37 -7.22 -14.08
C THR A 510 13.64 -8.73 -14.02
N SER A 511 12.84 -9.51 -13.27
CA SER A 511 13.13 -10.93 -13.05
C SER A 511 12.59 -11.88 -14.11
N GLY A 512 11.65 -11.43 -14.97
CA GLY A 512 11.15 -12.24 -16.09
C GLY A 512 12.16 -12.50 -17.21
N ALA A 513 13.27 -11.78 -17.25
CA ALA A 513 14.29 -11.93 -18.31
C ALA A 513 15.59 -12.63 -17.85
N SER A 514 15.76 -12.99 -16.58
CA SER A 514 17.12 -13.19 -16.06
C SER A 514 17.43 -14.49 -15.33
N ARG A 515 16.55 -15.49 -15.26
CA ARG A 515 17.00 -16.80 -14.76
C ARG A 515 17.50 -17.75 -15.85
N ALA A 516 17.41 -17.37 -17.09
CA ALA A 516 17.87 -18.17 -18.22
C ALA A 516 18.83 -17.36 -19.08
N LYS A 517 20.01 -17.11 -18.62
CA LYS A 517 21.22 -16.94 -19.45
C LYS A 517 22.34 -16.34 -18.60
N THR A 518 23.10 -17.17 -17.92
CA THR A 518 24.51 -16.95 -17.59
C THR A 518 25.34 -16.95 -18.88
N GLY A 519 24.98 -16.09 -19.83
CA GLY A 519 25.79 -15.76 -20.97
C GLY A 519 26.46 -14.42 -20.68
N THR A 520 27.75 -14.32 -20.90
CA THR A 520 28.47 -13.03 -20.93
C THR A 520 27.62 -11.99 -21.64
N LEU A 521 27.24 -10.92 -20.92
CA LEU A 521 26.54 -9.76 -21.49
C LEU A 521 27.41 -9.20 -22.62
N GLY A 522 27.11 -9.59 -23.87
CA GLY A 522 27.82 -9.11 -25.04
C GLY A 522 27.66 -7.61 -25.21
N ARG A 523 28.63 -6.98 -25.85
CA ARG A 523 28.65 -5.53 -26.14
C ARG A 523 27.34 -5.04 -26.78
N ALA A 524 26.65 -5.89 -27.55
CA ALA A 524 25.35 -5.61 -28.16
C ALA A 524 24.22 -5.41 -27.12
N ALA A 525 24.20 -6.23 -26.05
CA ALA A 525 23.21 -6.09 -24.97
C ALA A 525 23.42 -4.81 -24.17
N ILE A 526 24.69 -4.43 -23.94
CA ILE A 526 25.04 -3.16 -23.30
C ILE A 526 24.62 -1.99 -24.19
N ALA A 527 24.92 -2.05 -25.50
CA ALA A 527 24.51 -1.02 -26.45
C ALA A 527 22.98 -0.84 -26.50
N ALA A 528 22.22 -1.93 -26.51
CA ALA A 528 20.76 -1.90 -26.46
C ALA A 528 20.24 -1.32 -25.13
N ALA A 529 20.90 -1.59 -24.01
CA ALA A 529 20.56 -0.99 -22.71
C ALA A 529 20.85 0.52 -22.71
N VAL A 530 21.98 0.94 -23.24
CA VAL A 530 22.36 2.36 -23.39
C VAL A 530 21.37 3.09 -24.31
N GLU A 531 20.96 2.45 -25.41
CA GLU A 531 19.97 3.00 -26.34
C GLU A 531 18.61 3.20 -25.65
N ARG A 532 18.11 2.19 -24.90
CA ARG A 532 16.89 2.33 -24.09
C ARG A 532 17.02 3.46 -23.05
N TRP A 533 18.17 3.54 -22.38
CA TRP A 533 18.43 4.61 -21.42
C TRP A 533 18.39 6.00 -22.05
N ARG A 534 19.04 6.15 -23.21
CA ARG A 534 19.01 7.41 -23.97
C ARG A 534 17.61 7.74 -24.49
N ARG A 535 16.85 6.75 -24.98
CA ARG A 535 15.46 6.96 -25.46
C ARG A 535 14.51 7.39 -24.34
N GLY A 536 14.73 6.93 -23.11
CA GLY A 536 13.98 7.39 -21.93
C GLY A 536 14.20 8.88 -21.61
N GLY A 537 15.24 9.51 -22.16
CA GLY A 537 15.56 10.92 -21.97
C GLY A 537 15.33 11.82 -23.21
N VAL A 538 14.84 11.28 -24.33
CA VAL A 538 14.69 12.06 -25.58
C VAL A 538 13.25 12.53 -25.76
N SER A 539 13.06 13.85 -25.76
CA SER A 539 11.83 14.51 -26.19
C SER A 539 11.57 14.21 -27.68
N ARG A 540 10.40 13.64 -28.02
CA ARG A 540 9.90 13.72 -29.40
C ARG A 540 9.52 15.16 -29.65
N ARG A 541 10.30 15.87 -30.46
CA ARG A 541 9.91 17.17 -31.01
C ARG A 541 8.55 17.00 -31.68
N HIS A 542 7.61 17.86 -31.38
CA HIS A 542 6.31 17.95 -32.02
C HIS A 542 6.51 17.95 -33.53
N ALA A 543 6.09 16.90 -34.21
CA ALA A 543 5.73 17.00 -35.61
C ALA A 543 4.40 17.78 -35.65
N GLY A 544 4.37 18.88 -36.38
CA GLY A 544 3.19 19.71 -36.51
C GLY A 544 1.98 18.94 -37.06
N PRO A 545 0.78 19.56 -37.14
CA PRO A 545 -0.51 18.88 -37.32
C PRO A 545 -0.73 18.23 -38.72
N TYR A 546 0.33 17.90 -39.43
CA TYR A 546 0.28 17.17 -40.71
C TYR A 546 1.36 16.08 -40.70
N GLY A 547 1.00 14.87 -40.33
CA GLY A 547 1.90 13.72 -40.41
C GLY A 547 1.17 12.43 -40.13
N ALA A 548 1.00 11.63 -41.16
CA ALA A 548 0.30 10.38 -41.27
C ALA A 548 0.60 9.37 -40.15
N GLU A 549 -0.42 8.62 -39.80
CA GLU A 549 -0.39 7.39 -38.99
C GLU A 549 0.71 6.43 -39.51
N ALA A 550 1.61 6.03 -38.59
CA ALA A 550 2.49 4.89 -38.84
C ALA A 550 1.77 3.61 -38.37
N PRO A 551 1.80 2.53 -39.14
CA PRO A 551 1.09 1.30 -38.79
C PRO A 551 1.75 0.58 -37.62
N ASP A 552 0.88 -0.05 -36.84
CA ASP A 552 1.11 -0.89 -35.67
C ASP A 552 2.06 -2.05 -36.00
N GLU A 553 3.18 -2.18 -35.29
CA GLU A 553 4.17 -3.27 -35.43
C GLU A 553 3.71 -4.61 -34.82
N ALA A 554 2.41 -4.81 -34.57
CA ALA A 554 1.89 -6.04 -33.95
C ALA A 554 1.39 -7.10 -34.92
N SER A 555 1.69 -7.01 -36.25
CA SER A 555 1.15 -7.97 -37.24
C SER A 555 2.16 -8.56 -38.22
N LEU A 556 3.42 -8.72 -37.85
CA LEU A 556 4.43 -9.40 -38.67
C LEU A 556 5.10 -10.60 -38.00
N GLU A 557 4.29 -11.54 -37.51
CA GLU A 557 4.75 -12.91 -37.28
C GLU A 557 3.60 -13.89 -37.61
N ALA A 558 3.34 -14.12 -38.89
CA ALA A 558 2.79 -15.38 -39.40
C ALA A 558 2.80 -15.38 -40.93
N GLY A 559 3.69 -16.10 -41.53
CA GLY A 559 3.60 -16.34 -42.98
C GLY A 559 4.92 -16.61 -43.69
N ALA A 560 5.61 -17.66 -43.34
CA ALA A 560 6.63 -18.27 -44.17
C ALA A 560 5.98 -19.30 -45.08
N VAL A 561 5.89 -19.06 -46.38
CA VAL A 561 5.88 -20.10 -47.45
C VAL A 561 6.35 -19.50 -48.78
N ASP A 562 7.54 -19.85 -49.14
CA ASP A 562 8.07 -20.52 -50.36
C ASP A 562 7.86 -19.90 -51.79
N ARG A 563 8.99 -19.95 -52.51
CA ARG A 563 9.23 -20.07 -53.98
C ARG A 563 9.66 -18.84 -54.80
N SER A 564 10.95 -18.90 -54.98
CA SER A 564 11.80 -18.59 -56.18
C SER A 564 11.11 -18.57 -57.56
N PRO A 565 11.93 -18.30 -58.60
CA PRO A 565 12.64 -17.09 -59.03
C PRO A 565 12.22 -16.69 -60.48
N LEU A 566 12.66 -15.55 -60.97
CA LEU A 566 13.04 -15.29 -62.36
C LEU A 566 13.00 -13.74 -62.63
N TYR A 567 14.04 -13.09 -62.89
CA TYR A 567 14.57 -12.66 -64.21
C TYR A 567 15.76 -11.71 -64.03
N ARG A 568 16.73 -11.93 -64.90
CA ARG A 568 17.98 -11.21 -65.14
C ARG A 568 17.77 -9.78 -65.63
N GLY A 569 18.75 -8.94 -65.34
CA GLY A 569 19.12 -7.93 -66.34
C GLY A 569 19.77 -6.65 -65.77
N ALA A 570 21.09 -6.62 -65.88
CA ALA A 570 21.95 -5.56 -66.38
C ALA A 570 22.20 -4.27 -65.56
N ALA A 571 23.42 -4.22 -65.02
CA ALA A 571 24.48 -3.25 -65.29
C ALA A 571 24.30 -1.78 -64.92
N GLY A 572 25.26 -1.30 -64.09
CA GLY A 572 25.63 0.08 -64.06
C GLY A 572 26.07 0.61 -62.70
N SER A 573 27.33 0.36 -62.34
CA SER A 573 28.03 1.22 -61.36
C SER A 573 28.36 2.58 -62.03
N PRO A 574 28.47 3.64 -61.23
CA PRO A 574 29.79 4.27 -61.14
C PRO A 574 30.19 4.70 -59.69
N GLU A 575 31.39 4.40 -59.41
CA GLU A 575 32.51 4.99 -58.69
C GLU A 575 32.26 6.18 -57.74
N LEU A 576 32.75 6.02 -56.53
CA LEU A 576 33.14 7.04 -55.56
C LEU A 576 34.47 7.70 -55.98
N PRO A 577 34.68 8.98 -55.72
CA PRO A 577 36.02 9.55 -55.58
C PRO A 577 36.42 9.73 -54.10
N PRO A 578 37.74 9.72 -53.83
CA PRO A 578 38.31 9.65 -52.50
C PRO A 578 38.69 11.03 -51.91
N VAL A 579 39.27 11.01 -50.69
CA VAL A 579 40.01 12.08 -49.97
C VAL A 579 39.15 12.79 -48.91
N LEU A 580 39.49 12.71 -47.65
CA LEU A 580 40.70 13.12 -46.94
C LEU A 580 40.79 12.45 -45.55
N ARG A 581 41.98 11.98 -45.22
CA ARG A 581 42.54 11.74 -43.88
C ARG A 581 42.84 13.08 -43.19
N ASP A 582 42.93 13.01 -41.88
CA ASP A 582 43.54 13.93 -40.90
C ASP A 582 42.65 15.07 -40.39
N PHE A 583 42.08 14.85 -39.22
CA PHE A 583 42.48 15.44 -37.91
C PHE A 583 41.71 14.71 -36.79
#